data_376206240261f558af0ad6d87cda72b3
#
_entry.id   376206240261f558af0ad6d87cda72b3
#
_cell.length_a   1.000
_cell.length_b   1.000
_cell.length_c   1.000
_cell.angle_alpha   90.00
_cell.angle_beta   90.00
_cell.angle_gamma   90.00
#
_symmetry.space_group_name_H-M   'P 1'
#
loop_
_entity.id
_entity.type
_entity.pdbx_description
1 polymer ?
#
loop_
_entity_poly.entity_id
_entity_poly.type
_entity_poly.pdbx_seq_one_letter_code
_entity_poly.pdbx_strand_id
1 'polypeptide(L)'
;MSFVEDVGEVPPADELGRVHFVGIGGAGMSGIARILLARGLPVSGCDAKESRALTALRALGADISVGHDPAHVAGADTLVTSSAIRPGNPEVQAARDAGLRVLPRAAVLASVMAGSRGIAVAGTAGKTTTTSMLAVALQACGRDPSYAIGGDLNEPGSNAHAGTGEFFVAEADESDKSFLLLTPEAAIVTNVEPDHLDNYGSADAVYDAFRAFLGRIADGGTVVLGADDEGSRALAPAAAERGLAVTTFGLAEDAGVRIDGLRLSAAGSEFELVAGGRRLGPLSLVVPGEHNAVNAAGVVALGLALGLPYADMARGLAGFSGARRRFEPKGEARGVRVYDDYAHHPTKLRAALAAARHVAAGGRVVAVFQPHLYSRTHDFAADFGAALGAADLVVVMDVFAAREDPVPGVTGMLVAQAVPLPPESVRYEPSWSSVPAVVAGLARPGDLVLTIGAGDVTMLGPEILAALEAAPA
;
A
#
# COMPACT_ATOMS: atom_id res chain seq x y z
N MET A 1 18.62 -12.52 10.16
CA MET A 1 17.77 -12.67 11.37
C MET A 1 16.55 -11.82 11.15
N SER A 2 15.35 -12.41 11.12
CA SER A 2 14.13 -11.63 10.94
C SER A 2 13.87 -10.83 12.22
N PHE A 3 13.60 -9.53 12.09
CA PHE A 3 13.27 -8.64 13.21
C PHE A 3 12.05 -9.10 14.04
N VAL A 4 11.29 -10.07 13.54
CA VAL A 4 10.06 -10.59 14.16
C VAL A 4 10.34 -11.67 15.19
N GLU A 5 11.44 -12.43 15.02
CA GLU A 5 11.78 -13.56 15.90
C GLU A 5 12.34 -13.14 17.27
N ASP A 6 12.87 -11.91 17.37
CA ASP A 6 13.42 -11.34 18.60
C ASP A 6 12.43 -10.47 19.39
N VAL A 7 11.22 -10.24 18.87
CA VAL A 7 10.20 -9.47 19.58
C VAL A 7 9.50 -10.40 20.56
N GLY A 8 9.82 -10.26 21.83
CA GLY A 8 9.08 -10.90 22.92
C GLY A 8 7.59 -10.50 22.94
N GLU A 9 6.96 -10.56 24.08
CA GLU A 9 5.59 -10.07 24.22
C GLU A 9 5.51 -8.57 23.86
N VAL A 10 4.56 -8.24 22.97
CA VAL A 10 4.32 -6.84 22.54
C VAL A 10 3.63 -6.11 23.69
N PRO A 11 4.24 -5.06 24.26
CA PRO A 11 3.63 -4.34 25.39
C PRO A 11 2.43 -3.52 24.93
N PRO A 12 1.44 -3.26 25.79
CA PRO A 12 0.38 -2.30 25.51
C PRO A 12 0.93 -0.88 25.35
N ALA A 13 0.20 0.00 24.65
CA ALA A 13 0.71 1.31 24.26
C ALA A 13 1.09 2.21 25.45
N ASP A 14 0.38 2.12 26.57
CA ASP A 14 0.63 2.87 27.83
C ASP A 14 1.92 2.44 28.56
N GLU A 15 2.45 1.25 28.24
CA GLU A 15 3.71 0.76 28.77
C GLU A 15 4.93 1.13 27.91
N LEU A 16 4.74 1.80 26.77
CA LEU A 16 5.84 2.21 25.89
C LEU A 16 6.68 3.35 26.49
N GLY A 17 6.13 4.14 27.39
CA GLY A 17 6.79 5.29 27.99
C GLY A 17 7.06 6.40 26.97
N ARG A 18 8.25 7.01 27.03
CA ARG A 18 8.74 8.00 26.07
C ARG A 18 9.27 7.28 24.83
N VAL A 19 8.65 7.51 23.67
CA VAL A 19 8.94 6.74 22.44
C VAL A 19 9.78 7.58 21.48
N HIS A 20 10.96 7.05 21.12
CA HIS A 20 11.85 7.64 20.12
C HIS A 20 11.81 6.87 18.81
N PHE A 21 11.56 7.54 17.69
CA PHE A 21 11.49 6.94 16.36
C PHE A 21 12.71 7.27 15.52
N VAL A 22 13.40 6.26 15.00
CA VAL A 22 14.47 6.41 14.02
C VAL A 22 13.88 6.32 12.60
N GLY A 23 13.98 7.40 11.82
CA GLY A 23 13.33 7.50 10.51
C GLY A 23 11.83 7.86 10.64
N ILE A 24 11.50 8.77 11.54
CA ILE A 24 10.10 9.13 11.90
C ILE A 24 9.30 9.72 10.73
N GLY A 25 9.95 10.26 9.69
CA GLY A 25 9.31 10.84 8.51
C GLY A 25 8.76 9.80 7.53
N GLY A 26 9.11 8.52 7.67
CA GLY A 26 8.54 7.44 6.86
C GLY A 26 7.04 7.30 7.08
N ALA A 27 6.27 6.96 6.01
CA ALA A 27 4.81 6.91 6.06
C ALA A 27 4.26 6.05 7.21
N GLY A 28 4.74 4.82 7.37
CA GLY A 28 4.30 3.95 8.46
C GLY A 28 4.76 4.41 9.85
N MET A 29 5.93 5.05 9.96
CA MET A 29 6.47 5.56 11.22
C MET A 29 5.70 6.80 11.68
N SER A 30 5.52 7.78 10.80
CA SER A 30 4.81 9.02 11.08
C SER A 30 3.35 8.80 11.46
N GLY A 31 2.70 7.78 10.86
CA GLY A 31 1.33 7.40 11.20
C GLY A 31 1.21 6.90 12.64
N ILE A 32 2.08 6.00 13.07
CA ILE A 32 2.09 5.49 14.44
C ILE A 32 2.43 6.60 15.43
N ALA A 33 3.43 7.44 15.12
CA ALA A 33 3.80 8.59 15.95
C ALA A 33 2.63 9.54 16.18
N ARG A 34 1.79 9.81 15.15
CA ARG A 34 0.56 10.61 15.27
C ARG A 34 -0.44 9.99 16.25
N ILE A 35 -0.66 8.67 16.16
CA ILE A 35 -1.60 7.97 17.05
C ILE A 35 -1.11 8.05 18.50
N LEU A 36 0.19 7.84 18.75
CA LEU A 36 0.77 7.94 20.09
C LEU A 36 0.64 9.36 20.65
N LEU A 37 0.95 10.40 19.86
CA LEU A 37 0.76 11.80 20.23
C LEU A 37 -0.70 12.12 20.56
N ALA A 38 -1.65 11.66 19.74
CA ALA A 38 -3.08 11.85 19.98
C ALA A 38 -3.57 11.15 21.26
N ARG A 39 -2.89 10.06 21.66
CA ARG A 39 -3.13 9.38 22.95
C ARG A 39 -2.37 10.02 24.14
N GLY A 40 -1.64 11.12 23.90
CA GLY A 40 -0.91 11.85 24.94
C GLY A 40 0.43 11.26 25.35
N LEU A 41 0.98 10.29 24.58
CA LEU A 41 2.31 9.75 24.86
C LEU A 41 3.38 10.72 24.36
N PRO A 42 4.50 10.90 25.10
CA PRO A 42 5.63 11.69 24.64
C PRO A 42 6.34 11.00 23.47
N VAL A 43 6.45 11.70 22.34
CA VAL A 43 7.11 11.20 21.13
C VAL A 43 8.27 12.10 20.75
N SER A 44 9.42 11.49 20.50
CA SER A 44 10.56 12.10 19.85
C SER A 44 11.00 11.28 18.64
N GLY A 45 11.85 11.83 17.79
CA GLY A 45 12.39 11.06 16.68
C GLY A 45 13.33 11.86 15.80
N CYS A 46 13.95 11.15 14.88
CA CYS A 46 14.86 11.72 13.91
C CYS A 46 14.57 11.22 12.49
N ASP A 47 15.05 11.96 11.52
CA ASP A 47 15.10 11.53 10.12
C ASP A 47 16.33 12.12 9.42
N ALA A 48 16.81 11.48 8.37
CA ALA A 48 18.00 11.93 7.64
C ALA A 48 17.80 13.29 6.93
N LYS A 49 16.55 13.64 6.59
CA LYS A 49 16.21 14.84 5.83
C LYS A 49 14.93 15.49 6.35
N GLU A 50 14.86 16.82 6.22
CA GLU A 50 13.62 17.56 6.47
C GLU A 50 12.50 17.12 5.50
N SER A 51 11.28 17.05 6.00
CA SER A 51 10.10 16.66 5.20
C SER A 51 8.82 17.27 5.75
N ARG A 52 7.75 17.27 4.92
CA ARG A 52 6.43 17.72 5.36
C ARG A 52 5.90 16.90 6.55
N ALA A 53 6.25 15.62 6.62
CA ALA A 53 5.86 14.75 7.73
C ALA A 53 6.48 15.22 9.04
N LEU A 54 7.79 15.58 9.04
CA LEU A 54 8.47 16.11 10.22
C LEU A 54 7.85 17.43 10.70
N THR A 55 7.60 18.35 9.77
CA THR A 55 6.94 19.63 10.08
C THR A 55 5.57 19.40 10.74
N ALA A 56 4.78 18.48 10.20
CA ALA A 56 3.45 18.16 10.73
C ALA A 56 3.53 17.50 12.12
N LEU A 57 4.50 16.62 12.37
CA LEU A 57 4.70 15.98 13.68
C LEU A 57 5.17 16.97 14.74
N ARG A 58 6.06 17.92 14.39
CA ARG A 58 6.44 19.02 15.30
C ARG A 58 5.23 19.87 15.69
N ALA A 59 4.35 20.17 14.73
CA ALA A 59 3.10 20.90 15.00
C ALA A 59 2.16 20.15 15.94
N LEU A 60 2.25 18.82 16.01
CA LEU A 60 1.51 17.97 16.96
C LEU A 60 2.22 17.79 18.31
N GLY A 61 3.41 18.38 18.48
CA GLY A 61 4.15 18.35 19.75
C GLY A 61 5.25 17.30 19.85
N ALA A 62 5.64 16.64 18.73
CA ALA A 62 6.80 15.75 18.73
C ALA A 62 8.12 16.53 18.78
N ASP A 63 9.10 16.04 19.54
CA ASP A 63 10.47 16.52 19.53
C ASP A 63 11.27 15.86 18.41
N ILE A 64 11.59 16.62 17.35
CA ILE A 64 12.15 16.07 16.12
C ILE A 64 13.47 16.71 15.74
N SER A 65 14.48 15.86 15.55
CA SER A 65 15.81 16.18 15.06
C SER A 65 15.97 15.80 13.58
N VAL A 66 16.88 16.48 12.88
CA VAL A 66 17.33 16.12 11.52
C VAL A 66 18.76 15.61 11.61
N GLY A 67 19.02 14.46 10.98
CA GLY A 67 20.26 13.71 11.13
C GLY A 67 20.16 12.65 12.22
N HIS A 68 21.21 11.88 12.39
CA HIS A 68 21.30 10.79 13.38
C HIS A 68 22.43 11.09 14.39
N ASP A 69 22.08 11.15 15.67
CA ASP A 69 23.04 11.36 16.77
C ASP A 69 22.68 10.45 17.96
N PRO A 70 23.66 9.71 18.54
CA PRO A 70 23.42 8.90 19.73
C PRO A 70 22.76 9.63 20.91
N ALA A 71 22.95 10.95 20.99
CA ALA A 71 22.37 11.78 22.06
C ALA A 71 20.84 11.91 21.95
N HIS A 72 20.26 11.67 20.78
CA HIS A 72 18.80 11.79 20.58
C HIS A 72 17.98 10.80 21.38
N VAL A 73 18.56 9.65 21.78
CA VAL A 73 17.86 8.63 22.58
C VAL A 73 17.83 8.93 24.06
N ALA A 74 18.45 10.04 24.49
CA ALA A 74 18.50 10.40 25.90
C ALA A 74 17.10 10.63 26.49
N GLY A 75 16.78 9.90 27.54
CA GLY A 75 15.48 9.97 28.22
C GLY A 75 14.33 9.24 27.51
N ALA A 76 14.59 8.50 26.44
CA ALA A 76 13.61 7.58 25.86
C ALA A 76 13.52 6.30 26.70
N ASP A 77 12.33 5.68 26.73
CA ASP A 77 12.08 4.36 27.32
C ASP A 77 12.02 3.28 26.23
N THR A 78 11.51 3.65 25.06
CA THR A 78 11.36 2.76 23.89
C THR A 78 11.90 3.44 22.63
N LEU A 79 12.75 2.72 21.88
CA LEU A 79 13.18 3.10 20.54
C LEU A 79 12.43 2.28 19.49
N VAL A 80 11.91 2.97 18.46
CA VAL A 80 11.22 2.35 17.33
C VAL A 80 12.08 2.44 16.09
N THR A 81 12.26 1.30 15.43
CA THR A 81 13.02 1.19 14.18
C THR A 81 12.22 0.49 13.09
N SER A 82 12.69 0.56 11.85
CA SER A 82 12.07 -0.13 10.71
C SER A 82 13.13 -0.86 9.87
N SER A 83 12.69 -1.75 8.99
CA SER A 83 13.56 -2.46 8.04
C SER A 83 14.32 -1.54 7.07
N ALA A 84 13.90 -0.27 6.94
CA ALA A 84 14.58 0.73 6.14
C ALA A 84 15.83 1.33 6.83
N ILE A 85 15.97 1.16 8.15
CA ILE A 85 17.11 1.67 8.93
C ILE A 85 18.31 0.73 8.76
N ARG A 86 19.44 1.27 8.33
CA ARG A 86 20.66 0.49 8.09
C ARG A 86 21.18 -0.12 9.39
N PRO A 87 21.71 -1.36 9.33
CA PRO A 87 22.49 -1.92 10.45
C PRO A 87 23.63 -0.95 10.82
N GLY A 88 23.85 -0.76 12.13
CA GLY A 88 24.88 0.15 12.63
C GLY A 88 24.44 1.61 12.75
N ASN A 89 23.14 1.92 12.63
CA ASN A 89 22.63 3.25 12.95
C ASN A 89 23.01 3.63 14.40
N PRO A 90 23.61 4.84 14.63
CA PRO A 90 24.19 5.22 15.93
C PRO A 90 23.15 5.30 17.05
N GLU A 91 21.92 5.69 16.75
CA GLU A 91 20.83 5.80 17.74
C GLU A 91 20.35 4.40 18.16
N VAL A 92 20.21 3.46 17.21
CA VAL A 92 19.83 2.08 17.51
C VAL A 92 20.90 1.42 18.37
N GLN A 93 22.20 1.67 18.10
CA GLN A 93 23.30 1.14 18.91
C GLN A 93 23.28 1.76 20.32
N ALA A 94 23.16 3.08 20.43
CA ALA A 94 23.10 3.78 21.70
C ALA A 94 21.91 3.31 22.56
N ALA A 95 20.76 3.06 21.98
CA ALA A 95 19.59 2.53 22.68
C ALA A 95 19.85 1.12 23.25
N ARG A 96 20.49 0.25 22.46
CA ARG A 96 20.87 -1.10 22.91
C ARG A 96 21.90 -1.05 24.05
N ASP A 97 22.92 -0.21 23.91
CA ASP A 97 23.97 -0.04 24.92
C ASP A 97 23.41 0.52 26.24
N ALA A 98 22.38 1.37 26.14
CA ALA A 98 21.65 1.90 27.29
C ALA A 98 20.58 0.95 27.85
N GLY A 99 20.36 -0.23 27.27
CA GLY A 99 19.36 -1.19 27.70
C GLY A 99 17.92 -0.75 27.46
N LEU A 100 17.69 0.18 26.50
CA LEU A 100 16.33 0.61 26.16
C LEU A 100 15.58 -0.51 25.41
N ARG A 101 14.27 -0.49 25.50
CA ARG A 101 13.43 -1.37 24.69
C ARG A 101 13.53 -0.95 23.22
N VAL A 102 14.03 -1.82 22.34
CA VAL A 102 14.11 -1.57 20.89
C VAL A 102 13.05 -2.42 20.20
N LEU A 103 12.05 -1.78 19.60
CA LEU A 103 10.93 -2.44 18.94
C LEU A 103 10.90 -2.13 17.44
N PRO A 104 10.53 -3.12 16.59
CA PRO A 104 10.19 -2.84 15.22
C PRO A 104 8.87 -2.05 15.13
N ARG A 105 8.71 -1.27 14.06
CA ARG A 105 7.49 -0.50 13.75
C ARG A 105 6.20 -1.30 13.95
N ALA A 106 6.18 -2.54 13.49
CA ALA A 106 4.97 -3.37 13.54
C ALA A 106 4.60 -3.81 14.97
N ALA A 107 5.58 -3.97 15.88
CA ALA A 107 5.28 -4.23 17.28
C ALA A 107 4.58 -3.03 17.93
N VAL A 108 5.04 -1.81 17.63
CA VAL A 108 4.38 -0.60 18.13
C VAL A 108 3.00 -0.40 17.47
N LEU A 109 2.84 -0.79 16.20
CA LEU A 109 1.51 -0.84 15.58
C LEU A 109 0.58 -1.82 16.31
N ALA A 110 1.07 -3.00 16.66
CA ALA A 110 0.31 -3.96 17.46
C ALA A 110 -0.02 -3.40 18.86
N SER A 111 0.94 -2.71 19.51
CA SER A 111 0.71 -2.02 20.79
C SER A 111 -0.42 -1.00 20.74
N VAL A 112 -0.47 -0.15 19.70
CA VAL A 112 -1.52 0.85 19.54
C VAL A 112 -2.86 0.27 19.11
N MET A 113 -2.86 -0.92 18.48
CA MET A 113 -4.09 -1.65 18.13
C MET A 113 -4.69 -2.40 19.33
N ALA A 114 -3.86 -2.77 20.31
CA ALA A 114 -4.30 -3.48 21.50
C ALA A 114 -5.39 -2.73 22.25
N GLY A 115 -6.39 -3.46 22.77
CA GLY A 115 -7.55 -2.89 23.47
C GLY A 115 -8.66 -2.34 22.55
N SER A 116 -8.45 -2.36 21.22
CA SER A 116 -9.48 -2.04 20.22
C SER A 116 -9.95 -3.31 19.51
N ARG A 117 -11.11 -3.24 18.86
CA ARG A 117 -11.54 -4.26 17.87
C ARG A 117 -10.68 -4.13 16.62
N GLY A 118 -9.54 -4.83 16.63
CA GLY A 118 -8.54 -4.73 15.58
C GLY A 118 -9.01 -5.38 14.27
N ILE A 119 -8.85 -4.68 13.17
CA ILE A 119 -9.09 -5.19 11.82
C ILE A 119 -7.80 -5.07 11.03
N ALA A 120 -7.31 -6.18 10.47
CA ALA A 120 -6.11 -6.21 9.65
C ALA A 120 -6.47 -6.43 8.18
N VAL A 121 -5.84 -5.65 7.29
CA VAL A 121 -5.95 -5.85 5.84
C VAL A 121 -4.62 -6.35 5.30
N ALA A 122 -4.59 -7.61 4.94
CA ALA A 122 -3.43 -8.32 4.41
C ALA A 122 -3.61 -8.67 2.92
N GLY A 123 -2.54 -9.12 2.28
CA GLY A 123 -2.51 -9.58 0.90
C GLY A 123 -1.35 -9.00 0.11
N THR A 124 -0.99 -9.62 -0.98
CA THR A 124 0.14 -9.17 -1.83
C THR A 124 -0.15 -7.83 -2.51
N ALA A 125 -1.39 -7.60 -2.96
CA ALA A 125 -1.82 -6.36 -3.61
C ALA A 125 -3.14 -5.84 -3.01
N GLY A 126 -3.42 -4.54 -3.16
CA GLY A 126 -4.69 -3.95 -2.74
C GLY A 126 -4.78 -3.53 -1.27
N LYS A 127 -3.83 -3.88 -0.39
CA LYS A 127 -3.84 -3.57 1.05
C LYS A 127 -4.19 -2.11 1.37
N THR A 128 -3.38 -1.18 0.88
CA THR A 128 -3.54 0.26 1.14
C THR A 128 -4.92 0.77 0.72
N THR A 129 -5.35 0.41 -0.48
CA THR A 129 -6.65 0.83 -1.02
C THR A 129 -7.80 0.25 -0.20
N THR A 130 -7.75 -1.05 0.13
CA THR A 130 -8.77 -1.73 0.91
C THR A 130 -8.84 -1.20 2.35
N THR A 131 -7.68 -0.95 2.99
CA THR A 131 -7.61 -0.32 4.32
C THR A 131 -8.24 1.07 4.30
N SER A 132 -7.94 1.86 3.27
CA SER A 132 -8.51 3.20 3.08
C SER A 132 -10.01 3.17 2.85
N MET A 133 -10.50 2.28 1.97
CA MET A 133 -11.93 2.07 1.73
C MET A 133 -12.66 1.64 2.99
N LEU A 134 -12.05 0.74 3.79
CA LEU A 134 -12.64 0.28 5.04
C LEU A 134 -12.75 1.40 6.07
N ALA A 135 -11.72 2.23 6.20
CA ALA A 135 -11.75 3.39 7.10
C ALA A 135 -12.90 4.35 6.73
N VAL A 136 -13.04 4.69 5.44
CA VAL A 136 -14.11 5.56 4.93
C VAL A 136 -15.49 4.91 5.12
N ALA A 137 -15.63 3.61 4.87
CA ALA A 137 -16.88 2.89 5.07
C ALA A 137 -17.31 2.88 6.55
N LEU A 138 -16.38 2.65 7.48
CA LEU A 138 -16.63 2.70 8.92
C LEU A 138 -17.02 4.11 9.37
N GLN A 139 -16.35 5.15 8.86
CA GLN A 139 -16.71 6.55 9.13
C GLN A 139 -18.12 6.88 8.63
N ALA A 140 -18.49 6.43 7.44
CA ALA A 140 -19.83 6.60 6.89
C ALA A 140 -20.92 5.88 7.70
N CYS A 141 -20.54 4.79 8.40
CA CYS A 141 -21.38 4.09 9.39
C CYS A 141 -21.36 4.77 10.78
N GLY A 142 -20.73 5.93 10.95
CA GLY A 142 -20.64 6.65 12.21
C GLY A 142 -19.75 6.00 13.27
N ARG A 143 -18.74 5.21 12.87
CA ARG A 143 -17.92 4.43 13.80
C ARG A 143 -16.63 5.11 14.25
N ASP A 144 -16.17 6.19 13.61
CA ASP A 144 -14.92 6.91 13.88
C ASP A 144 -13.72 5.99 14.24
N PRO A 145 -13.27 5.11 13.31
CA PRO A 145 -12.20 4.16 13.58
C PRO A 145 -10.86 4.86 13.76
N SER A 146 -9.99 4.32 14.64
CA SER A 146 -8.56 4.56 14.49
C SER A 146 -8.05 3.79 13.27
N TYR A 147 -7.07 4.34 12.55
CA TYR A 147 -6.43 3.62 11.44
C TYR A 147 -4.97 3.96 11.25
N ALA A 148 -4.20 3.00 10.72
CA ALA A 148 -2.83 3.17 10.26
C ALA A 148 -2.70 2.52 8.87
N ILE A 149 -2.41 3.34 7.85
CA ILE A 149 -2.35 2.99 6.44
C ILE A 149 -0.93 3.18 5.94
N GLY A 150 -0.44 2.29 5.07
CA GLY A 150 0.92 2.36 4.51
C GLY A 150 1.15 3.51 3.51
N GLY A 151 0.09 4.20 3.10
CA GLY A 151 0.11 5.36 2.20
C GLY A 151 -0.83 6.47 2.68
N ASP A 152 -0.70 7.68 2.11
CA ASP A 152 -1.60 8.79 2.41
C ASP A 152 -2.93 8.65 1.66
N LEU A 153 -4.03 9.05 2.28
CA LEU A 153 -5.32 9.28 1.60
C LEU A 153 -5.25 10.53 0.72
N ASN A 154 -6.05 10.57 -0.35
CA ASN A 154 -6.12 11.75 -1.23
C ASN A 154 -6.82 12.94 -0.56
N GLU A 155 -7.75 12.69 0.34
CA GLU A 155 -8.36 13.76 1.13
C GLU A 155 -7.39 14.31 2.18
N PRO A 156 -7.58 15.55 2.67
CA PRO A 156 -6.72 16.16 3.68
C PRO A 156 -6.83 15.39 5.00
N GLY A 157 -6.22 14.26 5.01
CA GLY A 157 -6.10 13.32 6.10
C GLY A 157 -4.70 12.75 6.06
N SER A 158 -4.26 12.28 7.16
CA SER A 158 -2.99 11.63 7.30
C SER A 158 -3.13 10.14 6.95
N ASN A 159 -2.01 9.49 6.73
CA ASN A 159 -1.89 8.03 6.71
C ASN A 159 -2.31 7.34 8.03
N ALA A 160 -2.72 8.11 9.04
CA ALA A 160 -3.19 7.60 10.31
C ALA A 160 -4.14 8.58 11.00
N HIS A 161 -5.07 8.03 11.77
CA HIS A 161 -6.05 8.74 12.59
C HIS A 161 -6.24 8.02 13.92
N ALA A 162 -6.32 8.77 14.99
CA ALA A 162 -6.73 8.27 16.28
C ALA A 162 -8.21 8.61 16.47
N GLY A 163 -9.08 7.68 16.12
CA GLY A 163 -10.51 7.80 16.30
C GLY A 163 -10.95 7.52 17.74
N THR A 164 -12.18 7.87 18.03
CA THR A 164 -12.83 7.64 19.35
C THR A 164 -13.67 6.35 19.36
N GLY A 165 -13.81 5.70 18.21
CA GLY A 165 -14.60 4.48 18.06
C GLY A 165 -13.87 3.22 18.51
N GLU A 166 -14.61 2.12 18.51
CA GLU A 166 -14.13 0.80 18.96
C GLU A 166 -13.14 0.13 18.01
N PHE A 167 -13.16 0.48 16.71
CA PHE A 167 -12.38 -0.18 15.68
C PHE A 167 -11.00 0.44 15.50
N PHE A 168 -10.00 -0.44 15.27
CA PHE A 168 -8.69 -0.05 14.80
C PHE A 168 -8.39 -0.80 13.49
N VAL A 169 -8.21 -0.07 12.39
CA VAL A 169 -7.92 -0.64 11.07
C VAL A 169 -6.42 -0.50 10.77
N ALA A 170 -5.74 -1.60 10.55
CA ALA A 170 -4.32 -1.63 10.22
C ALA A 170 -4.05 -2.28 8.87
N GLU A 171 -3.16 -1.68 8.08
CA GLU A 171 -2.54 -2.35 6.95
C GLU A 171 -1.52 -3.36 7.47
N ALA A 172 -1.68 -4.63 7.14
CA ALA A 172 -0.86 -5.75 7.57
C ALA A 172 0.18 -6.07 6.50
N ASP A 173 1.43 -5.64 6.72
CA ASP A 173 2.52 -5.75 5.76
C ASP A 173 3.17 -7.14 5.86
N GLU A 174 3.04 -7.93 4.80
CA GLU A 174 3.64 -9.27 4.68
C GLU A 174 5.11 -9.21 4.30
N SER A 175 5.60 -8.11 3.75
CA SER A 175 6.90 -8.03 3.06
C SER A 175 8.09 -8.48 3.91
N ASP A 176 8.03 -8.30 5.23
CA ASP A 176 9.05 -8.66 6.21
C ASP A 176 8.53 -9.57 7.34
N LYS A 177 7.37 -10.22 7.12
CA LYS A 177 6.62 -11.04 8.09
C LYS A 177 6.09 -10.26 9.30
N SER A 178 6.20 -8.94 9.31
CA SER A 178 5.81 -8.11 10.46
C SER A 178 4.30 -8.15 10.76
N PHE A 179 3.47 -8.50 9.78
CA PHE A 179 2.03 -8.71 9.98
C PHE A 179 1.71 -9.81 11.02
N LEU A 180 2.64 -10.72 11.27
CA LEU A 180 2.50 -11.77 12.29
C LEU A 180 2.55 -11.24 13.73
N LEU A 181 2.91 -9.98 13.93
CA LEU A 181 2.86 -9.33 15.25
C LEU A 181 1.45 -8.81 15.59
N LEU A 182 0.60 -8.61 14.58
CA LEU A 182 -0.76 -8.14 14.79
C LEU A 182 -1.66 -9.27 15.34
N THR A 183 -2.62 -8.91 16.20
CA THR A 183 -3.62 -9.83 16.74
C THR A 183 -5.03 -9.26 16.50
N PRO A 184 -5.52 -9.29 15.24
CA PRO A 184 -6.80 -8.71 14.91
C PRO A 184 -7.98 -9.58 15.34
N GLU A 185 -9.16 -8.98 15.57
CA GLU A 185 -10.44 -9.68 15.71
C GLU A 185 -10.97 -10.12 14.33
N ALA A 186 -10.68 -9.31 13.30
CA ALA A 186 -11.12 -9.59 11.95
C ALA A 186 -10.04 -9.26 10.92
N ALA A 187 -10.05 -9.96 9.78
CA ALA A 187 -9.09 -9.69 8.71
C ALA A 187 -9.72 -9.75 7.31
N ILE A 188 -9.17 -8.95 6.39
CA ILE A 188 -9.36 -9.13 4.94
C ILE A 188 -8.03 -9.62 4.37
N VAL A 189 -8.05 -10.70 3.58
CA VAL A 189 -6.94 -11.13 2.74
C VAL A 189 -7.36 -10.93 1.29
N THR A 190 -6.75 -9.98 0.62
CA THR A 190 -7.14 -9.58 -0.74
C THR A 190 -6.74 -10.61 -1.77
N ASN A 191 -5.48 -11.02 -1.75
CA ASN A 191 -4.87 -12.04 -2.62
C ASN A 191 -3.56 -12.53 -1.99
N VAL A 192 -3.08 -13.69 -2.40
CA VAL A 192 -1.80 -14.26 -1.95
C VAL A 192 -1.02 -14.75 -3.16
N GLU A 193 -0.03 -13.99 -3.57
CA GLU A 193 0.87 -14.30 -4.68
C GLU A 193 2.32 -14.32 -4.20
N PRO A 194 3.23 -15.05 -4.86
CA PRO A 194 4.66 -14.98 -4.58
C PRO A 194 5.20 -13.56 -4.81
N ASP A 195 5.51 -12.85 -3.74
CA ASP A 195 6.22 -11.56 -3.74
C ASP A 195 7.25 -11.60 -2.59
N HIS A 196 8.20 -10.66 -2.58
CA HIS A 196 9.21 -10.54 -1.53
C HIS A 196 10.04 -11.82 -1.30
N LEU A 197 10.35 -12.55 -2.39
CA LEU A 197 11.11 -13.80 -2.32
C LEU A 197 12.53 -13.61 -1.76
N ASP A 198 13.07 -12.40 -1.82
CA ASP A 198 14.30 -11.99 -1.12
C ASP A 198 14.20 -12.19 0.40
N ASN A 199 13.03 -12.02 1.00
CA ASN A 199 12.78 -12.23 2.42
C ASN A 199 12.21 -13.63 2.76
N TYR A 200 11.49 -14.25 1.84
CA TYR A 200 10.83 -15.53 2.06
C TYR A 200 11.62 -16.73 1.56
N GLY A 201 12.43 -16.56 0.52
CA GLY A 201 13.22 -17.62 -0.10
C GLY A 201 12.44 -18.54 -1.05
N SER A 202 11.13 -18.71 -0.87
CA SER A 202 10.28 -19.52 -1.76
C SER A 202 8.82 -19.06 -1.75
N ALA A 203 8.06 -19.46 -2.79
CA ALA A 203 6.62 -19.23 -2.86
C ALA A 203 5.88 -19.93 -1.71
N ASP A 204 6.24 -21.17 -1.38
CA ASP A 204 5.62 -21.93 -0.30
C ASP A 204 5.77 -21.21 1.05
N ALA A 205 6.93 -20.58 1.31
CA ALA A 205 7.15 -19.82 2.53
C ALA A 205 6.23 -18.56 2.62
N VAL A 206 5.85 -17.97 1.48
CA VAL A 206 4.85 -16.89 1.45
C VAL A 206 3.48 -17.44 1.88
N TYR A 207 3.03 -18.54 1.28
CA TYR A 207 1.75 -19.17 1.64
C TYR A 207 1.72 -19.63 3.11
N ASP A 208 2.82 -20.17 3.62
CA ASP A 208 2.92 -20.59 5.03
C ASP A 208 2.85 -19.40 5.98
N ALA A 209 3.42 -18.25 5.62
CA ALA A 209 3.28 -17.04 6.42
C ALA A 209 1.83 -16.53 6.48
N PHE A 210 1.07 -16.59 5.38
CA PHE A 210 -0.35 -16.26 5.41
C PHE A 210 -1.17 -17.27 6.22
N ARG A 211 -0.84 -18.58 6.19
CA ARG A 211 -1.43 -19.57 7.10
C ARG A 211 -1.12 -19.26 8.57
N ALA A 212 0.14 -18.87 8.86
CA ALA A 212 0.52 -18.45 10.21
C ALA A 212 -0.23 -17.18 10.64
N PHE A 213 -0.49 -16.25 9.71
CA PHE A 213 -1.29 -15.05 9.98
C PHE A 213 -2.73 -15.38 10.38
N LEU A 214 -3.38 -16.40 9.80
CA LEU A 214 -4.68 -16.86 10.28
C LEU A 214 -4.62 -17.25 11.77
N GLY A 215 -3.46 -17.76 12.21
CA GLY A 215 -3.18 -18.08 13.61
C GLY A 215 -3.09 -16.86 14.55
N ARG A 216 -3.05 -15.67 13.99
CA ARG A 216 -3.00 -14.40 14.75
C ARG A 216 -4.37 -13.77 14.93
N ILE A 217 -5.38 -14.20 14.16
CA ILE A 217 -6.77 -13.75 14.31
C ILE A 217 -7.32 -14.34 15.61
N ALA A 218 -8.02 -13.53 16.39
CA ALA A 218 -8.62 -13.92 17.66
C ALA A 218 -9.55 -15.14 17.49
N ASP A 219 -9.65 -15.96 18.51
CA ASP A 219 -10.54 -17.13 18.50
C ASP A 219 -12.00 -16.73 18.25
N GLY A 220 -12.65 -17.41 17.31
CA GLY A 220 -13.99 -17.06 16.87
C GLY A 220 -14.09 -15.78 16.03
N GLY A 221 -12.94 -15.20 15.66
CA GLY A 221 -12.85 -14.02 14.80
C GLY A 221 -13.29 -14.28 13.37
N THR A 222 -13.21 -13.26 12.53
CA THR A 222 -13.70 -13.29 11.14
C THR A 222 -12.56 -13.11 10.17
N VAL A 223 -12.54 -13.91 9.08
CA VAL A 223 -11.66 -13.66 7.93
C VAL A 223 -12.46 -13.60 6.63
N VAL A 224 -12.14 -12.61 5.82
CA VAL A 224 -12.74 -12.38 4.51
C VAL A 224 -11.66 -12.59 3.45
N LEU A 225 -11.86 -13.53 2.53
CA LEU A 225 -10.85 -14.03 1.59
C LEU A 225 -11.23 -13.70 0.15
N GLY A 226 -10.29 -13.20 -0.65
CA GLY A 226 -10.49 -13.02 -2.09
C GLY A 226 -10.79 -14.32 -2.80
N ALA A 227 -11.91 -14.40 -3.53
CA ALA A 227 -12.34 -15.61 -4.24
C ALA A 227 -11.74 -15.74 -5.64
N ASP A 228 -11.19 -14.67 -6.20
CA ASP A 228 -10.66 -14.64 -7.56
C ASP A 228 -9.20 -15.07 -7.62
N ASP A 229 -8.55 -15.22 -6.47
CA ASP A 229 -7.15 -15.61 -6.31
C ASP A 229 -7.03 -17.00 -5.67
N GLU A 230 -6.25 -17.88 -6.30
CA GLU A 230 -6.06 -19.26 -5.85
C GLU A 230 -5.38 -19.34 -4.48
N GLY A 231 -4.35 -18.48 -4.25
CA GLY A 231 -3.62 -18.47 -2.99
C GLY A 231 -4.48 -18.03 -1.81
N SER A 232 -5.33 -17.02 -2.00
CA SER A 232 -6.28 -16.59 -0.98
C SER A 232 -7.35 -17.65 -0.73
N ARG A 233 -7.92 -18.27 -1.79
CA ARG A 233 -8.87 -19.39 -1.65
C ARG A 233 -8.30 -20.57 -0.85
N ALA A 234 -7.03 -20.89 -1.06
CA ALA A 234 -6.35 -21.99 -0.38
C ALA A 234 -6.24 -21.81 1.14
N LEU A 235 -6.48 -20.59 1.64
CA LEU A 235 -6.51 -20.31 3.08
C LEU A 235 -7.84 -20.72 3.76
N ALA A 236 -8.93 -20.85 3.01
CA ALA A 236 -10.27 -21.08 3.58
C ALA A 236 -10.38 -22.36 4.45
N PRO A 237 -9.84 -23.53 4.06
CA PRO A 237 -9.85 -24.72 4.91
C PRO A 237 -9.13 -24.50 6.25
N ALA A 238 -7.91 -23.92 6.21
CA ALA A 238 -7.12 -23.66 7.40
C ALA A 238 -7.80 -22.65 8.34
N ALA A 239 -8.50 -21.65 7.79
CA ALA A 239 -9.27 -20.69 8.57
C ALA A 239 -10.47 -21.38 9.26
N ALA A 240 -11.18 -22.25 8.55
CA ALA A 240 -12.31 -23.00 9.09
C ALA A 240 -11.88 -24.01 10.18
N GLU A 241 -10.75 -24.71 10.01
CA GLU A 241 -10.17 -25.61 11.01
C GLU A 241 -9.83 -24.88 12.31
N ARG A 242 -9.50 -23.60 12.23
CA ARG A 242 -9.27 -22.72 13.40
C ARG A 242 -10.55 -22.18 14.04
N GLY A 243 -11.73 -22.50 13.48
CA GLY A 243 -13.00 -22.00 13.98
C GLY A 243 -13.27 -20.53 13.65
N LEU A 244 -12.58 -19.95 12.65
CA LEU A 244 -12.85 -18.59 12.18
C LEU A 244 -14.14 -18.56 11.35
N ALA A 245 -14.89 -17.47 11.43
CA ALA A 245 -15.97 -17.21 10.49
C ALA A 245 -15.38 -16.79 9.14
N VAL A 246 -15.60 -17.60 8.11
CA VAL A 246 -15.02 -17.40 6.77
C VAL A 246 -16.09 -16.90 5.80
N THR A 247 -15.78 -15.81 5.10
CA THR A 247 -16.55 -15.30 3.97
C THR A 247 -15.62 -15.04 2.81
N THR A 248 -16.07 -15.31 1.56
CA THR A 248 -15.30 -15.01 0.37
C THR A 248 -15.91 -13.83 -0.39
N PHE A 249 -15.11 -13.13 -1.22
CA PHE A 249 -15.59 -12.01 -2.02
C PHE A 249 -14.88 -11.97 -3.37
N GLY A 250 -15.54 -11.43 -4.39
CA GLY A 250 -14.95 -11.27 -5.71
C GLY A 250 -15.94 -11.35 -6.85
N LEU A 251 -15.41 -11.63 -8.04
CA LEU A 251 -16.14 -11.83 -9.29
C LEU A 251 -16.59 -13.30 -9.46
N ALA A 252 -15.91 -14.23 -8.80
CA ALA A 252 -16.17 -15.66 -8.90
C ALA A 252 -17.63 -15.98 -8.54
N GLU A 253 -18.24 -16.89 -9.30
CA GLU A 253 -19.67 -17.24 -9.15
C GLU A 253 -20.00 -17.79 -7.76
N ASP A 254 -19.05 -18.44 -7.12
CA ASP A 254 -19.15 -19.04 -5.78
C ASP A 254 -18.69 -18.11 -4.64
N ALA A 255 -18.36 -16.85 -4.95
CA ALA A 255 -18.00 -15.89 -3.92
C ALA A 255 -19.20 -15.61 -2.97
N GLY A 256 -18.92 -15.61 -1.66
CA GLY A 256 -19.94 -15.34 -0.63
C GLY A 256 -20.55 -13.94 -0.73
N VAL A 257 -19.71 -12.94 -1.10
CA VAL A 257 -20.14 -11.61 -1.55
C VAL A 257 -19.63 -11.42 -2.97
N ARG A 258 -20.54 -11.55 -3.93
CA ARG A 258 -20.24 -11.57 -5.35
C ARG A 258 -20.55 -10.23 -6.02
N ILE A 259 -19.65 -9.81 -6.89
CA ILE A 259 -19.86 -8.69 -7.81
C ILE A 259 -20.71 -9.17 -8.99
N ASP A 260 -21.77 -8.44 -9.32
CA ASP A 260 -22.64 -8.69 -10.46
C ASP A 260 -22.76 -7.44 -11.33
N GLY A 261 -22.75 -7.62 -12.65
CA GLY A 261 -22.97 -6.55 -13.61
C GLY A 261 -21.93 -5.43 -13.61
N LEU A 262 -20.65 -5.76 -13.35
CA LEU A 262 -19.56 -4.78 -13.33
C LEU A 262 -19.44 -4.02 -14.66
N ARG A 263 -19.50 -2.70 -14.58
CA ARG A 263 -19.26 -1.77 -15.68
C ARG A 263 -18.11 -0.83 -15.29
N LEU A 264 -17.08 -0.82 -16.11
CA LEU A 264 -15.92 0.04 -15.97
C LEU A 264 -15.99 1.22 -16.96
N SER A 265 -15.66 2.41 -16.52
CA SER A 265 -15.63 3.63 -17.33
C SER A 265 -14.50 4.56 -16.88
N ALA A 266 -14.28 5.63 -17.63
CA ALA A 266 -13.36 6.69 -17.23
C ALA A 266 -13.79 7.42 -15.93
N ALA A 267 -15.08 7.39 -15.61
CA ALA A 267 -15.65 8.02 -14.41
C ALA A 267 -15.59 7.10 -13.16
N GLY A 268 -15.16 5.84 -13.33
CA GLY A 268 -15.09 4.88 -12.23
C GLY A 268 -15.74 3.53 -12.56
N SER A 269 -16.30 2.88 -11.56
CA SER A 269 -16.91 1.56 -11.66
C SER A 269 -18.34 1.56 -11.11
N GLU A 270 -19.25 0.82 -11.74
CA GLU A 270 -20.61 0.60 -11.28
C GLU A 270 -20.91 -0.90 -11.28
N PHE A 271 -21.50 -1.41 -10.22
CA PHE A 271 -21.82 -2.83 -10.06
C PHE A 271 -22.87 -3.04 -8.98
N GLU A 272 -23.41 -4.24 -8.88
CA GLU A 272 -24.23 -4.70 -7.75
C GLU A 272 -23.46 -5.73 -6.93
N LEU A 273 -23.78 -5.84 -5.65
CA LEU A 273 -23.28 -6.90 -4.79
C LEU A 273 -24.41 -7.88 -4.42
N VAL A 274 -24.07 -9.15 -4.43
CA VAL A 274 -24.96 -10.27 -4.06
C VAL A 274 -24.33 -11.01 -2.90
N ALA A 275 -25.05 -11.12 -1.79
CA ALA A 275 -24.62 -11.89 -0.61
C ALA A 275 -25.72 -12.87 -0.18
N GLY A 276 -25.35 -14.13 0.00
CA GLY A 276 -26.33 -15.18 0.37
C GLY A 276 -27.49 -15.29 -0.62
N GLY A 277 -27.26 -15.09 -1.92
CA GLY A 277 -28.25 -15.11 -2.97
C GLY A 277 -29.16 -13.87 -3.05
N ARG A 278 -28.97 -12.89 -2.15
CA ARG A 278 -29.75 -11.65 -2.11
C ARG A 278 -28.95 -10.49 -2.71
N ARG A 279 -29.57 -9.74 -3.65
CA ARG A 279 -29.02 -8.45 -4.14
C ARG A 279 -29.06 -7.42 -3.01
N LEU A 280 -27.90 -6.81 -2.72
CA LEU A 280 -27.78 -5.78 -1.70
C LEU A 280 -28.16 -4.39 -2.25
N GLY A 281 -27.94 -4.17 -3.56
CA GLY A 281 -28.16 -2.93 -4.27
C GLY A 281 -26.94 -2.46 -5.06
N PRO A 282 -27.06 -1.34 -5.80
CA PRO A 282 -25.98 -0.80 -6.60
C PRO A 282 -24.88 -0.18 -5.72
N LEU A 283 -23.65 -0.26 -6.22
CA LEU A 283 -22.49 0.42 -5.68
C LEU A 283 -21.73 1.09 -6.83
N SER A 284 -21.34 2.34 -6.62
CA SER A 284 -20.54 3.12 -7.57
C SER A 284 -19.25 3.55 -6.88
N LEU A 285 -18.13 3.49 -7.61
CA LEU A 285 -16.84 4.00 -7.17
C LEU A 285 -16.36 5.04 -8.18
N VAL A 286 -15.85 6.16 -7.72
CA VAL A 286 -15.19 7.17 -8.59
C VAL A 286 -13.76 6.78 -8.95
N VAL A 287 -13.19 5.77 -8.28
CA VAL A 287 -11.87 5.21 -8.61
C VAL A 287 -12.02 4.13 -9.68
N PRO A 288 -11.21 4.19 -10.76
CA PRO A 288 -11.32 3.24 -11.87
C PRO A 288 -10.67 1.90 -11.55
N GLY A 289 -11.06 0.87 -12.32
CA GLY A 289 -10.41 -0.43 -12.33
C GLY A 289 -11.19 -1.52 -11.59
N GLU A 290 -11.20 -2.72 -12.18
CA GLU A 290 -11.84 -3.92 -11.64
C GLU A 290 -11.33 -4.26 -10.23
N HIS A 291 -10.02 -4.17 -10.03
CA HIS A 291 -9.39 -4.43 -8.74
C HIS A 291 -9.96 -3.55 -7.60
N ASN A 292 -10.38 -2.31 -7.90
CA ASN A 292 -11.01 -1.45 -6.91
C ASN A 292 -12.44 -1.88 -6.59
N ALA A 293 -13.19 -2.41 -7.57
CA ALA A 293 -14.49 -3.03 -7.32
C ALA A 293 -14.36 -4.27 -6.43
N VAL A 294 -13.34 -5.10 -6.68
CA VAL A 294 -13.04 -6.28 -5.85
C VAL A 294 -12.64 -5.87 -4.44
N ASN A 295 -11.77 -4.87 -4.27
CA ASN A 295 -11.40 -4.34 -2.95
C ASN A 295 -12.64 -3.84 -2.17
N ALA A 296 -13.55 -3.12 -2.83
CA ALA A 296 -14.78 -2.64 -2.23
C ALA A 296 -15.72 -3.79 -1.83
N ALA A 297 -15.79 -4.86 -2.61
CA ALA A 297 -16.56 -6.06 -2.26
C ALA A 297 -16.01 -6.72 -0.98
N GLY A 298 -14.68 -6.76 -0.81
CA GLY A 298 -14.02 -7.24 0.41
C GLY A 298 -14.37 -6.39 1.63
N VAL A 299 -14.38 -5.07 1.48
CA VAL A 299 -14.81 -4.15 2.54
C VAL A 299 -16.26 -4.36 2.94
N VAL A 300 -17.17 -4.51 1.95
CA VAL A 300 -18.59 -4.79 2.22
C VAL A 300 -18.75 -6.16 2.87
N ALA A 301 -18.03 -7.19 2.41
CA ALA A 301 -18.09 -8.54 2.98
C ALA A 301 -17.72 -8.51 4.47
N LEU A 302 -16.62 -7.82 4.84
CA LEU A 302 -16.25 -7.67 6.24
C LEU A 302 -17.29 -6.85 7.01
N GLY A 303 -17.74 -5.73 6.46
CA GLY A 303 -18.72 -4.86 7.12
C GLY A 303 -20.04 -5.60 7.41
N LEU A 304 -20.52 -6.44 6.49
CA LEU A 304 -21.71 -7.30 6.72
C LEU A 304 -21.47 -8.30 7.86
N ALA A 305 -20.28 -8.92 7.89
CA ALA A 305 -19.90 -9.84 8.97
C ALA A 305 -19.85 -9.14 10.34
N LEU A 306 -19.47 -7.85 10.36
CA LEU A 306 -19.47 -6.99 11.55
C LEU A 306 -20.85 -6.37 11.85
N GLY A 307 -21.89 -6.68 11.07
CA GLY A 307 -23.25 -6.16 11.27
C GLY A 307 -23.46 -4.70 10.83
N LEU A 308 -22.60 -4.18 9.95
CA LEU A 308 -22.73 -2.81 9.45
C LEU A 308 -23.79 -2.69 8.35
N PRO A 309 -24.53 -1.57 8.27
CA PRO A 309 -25.54 -1.34 7.25
C PRO A 309 -24.92 -1.18 5.86
N TYR A 310 -25.37 -1.96 4.87
CA TYR A 310 -24.88 -1.87 3.48
C TYR A 310 -25.02 -0.46 2.89
N ALA A 311 -26.17 0.18 3.09
CA ALA A 311 -26.45 1.50 2.51
C ALA A 311 -25.44 2.58 2.98
N ASP A 312 -25.01 2.51 4.22
CA ASP A 312 -24.03 3.47 4.78
C ASP A 312 -22.63 3.18 4.23
N MET A 313 -22.23 1.91 4.17
CA MET A 313 -20.98 1.50 3.55
C MET A 313 -20.93 1.91 2.07
N ALA A 314 -21.98 1.64 1.30
CA ALA A 314 -22.07 1.99 -0.11
C ALA A 314 -21.95 3.52 -0.32
N ARG A 315 -22.59 4.32 0.55
CA ARG A 315 -22.47 5.80 0.52
C ARG A 315 -21.03 6.24 0.78
N GLY A 316 -20.35 5.66 1.78
CA GLY A 316 -18.95 5.97 2.07
C GLY A 316 -18.02 5.60 0.92
N LEU A 317 -18.18 4.39 0.37
CA LEU A 317 -17.37 3.91 -0.76
C LEU A 317 -17.58 4.74 -2.03
N ALA A 318 -18.80 5.22 -2.29
CA ALA A 318 -19.08 6.10 -3.42
C ALA A 318 -18.33 7.46 -3.33
N GLY A 319 -18.03 7.93 -2.13
CA GLY A 319 -17.22 9.13 -1.89
C GLY A 319 -15.70 8.89 -1.84
N PHE A 320 -15.24 7.65 -1.94
CA PHE A 320 -13.82 7.33 -1.84
C PHE A 320 -13.04 7.81 -3.06
N SER A 321 -12.23 8.85 -2.89
CA SER A 321 -11.47 9.53 -3.96
C SER A 321 -10.11 8.89 -4.29
N GLY A 322 -9.78 7.76 -3.65
CA GLY A 322 -8.52 7.03 -3.85
C GLY A 322 -7.49 7.27 -2.75
N ALA A 323 -6.37 6.57 -2.86
CA ALA A 323 -5.18 6.77 -2.04
C ALA A 323 -4.06 7.34 -2.92
N ARG A 324 -3.16 8.14 -2.32
CA ARG A 324 -2.03 8.73 -3.04
C ARG A 324 -1.17 7.65 -3.67
N ARG A 325 -0.70 7.95 -4.88
CA ARG A 325 0.07 7.01 -5.69
C ARG A 325 -0.67 5.70 -6.02
N ARG A 326 -2.00 5.71 -6.05
CA ARG A 326 -2.84 4.60 -6.50
C ARG A 326 -3.74 5.08 -7.62
N PHE A 327 -3.24 5.03 -8.84
CA PHE A 327 -3.84 5.61 -10.03
C PHE A 327 -4.27 7.08 -9.79
N GLU A 328 -3.38 7.83 -9.15
CA GLU A 328 -3.61 9.21 -8.68
C GLU A 328 -3.54 10.19 -9.85
N PRO A 329 -4.57 11.01 -10.12
CA PRO A 329 -4.47 12.06 -11.13
C PRO A 329 -3.50 13.15 -10.68
N LYS A 330 -2.53 13.50 -11.53
CA LYS A 330 -1.56 14.59 -11.29
C LYS A 330 -1.97 15.87 -12.01
N GLY A 331 -2.77 15.80 -13.05
CA GLY A 331 -3.28 16.93 -13.82
C GLY A 331 -3.41 16.64 -15.31
N GLU A 332 -3.71 17.69 -16.04
CA GLU A 332 -3.81 17.66 -17.50
C GLU A 332 -3.10 18.89 -18.09
N ALA A 333 -2.35 18.68 -19.16
CA ALA A 333 -1.69 19.73 -19.95
C ALA A 333 -1.81 19.41 -21.44
N ARG A 334 -2.27 20.38 -22.23
CA ARG A 334 -2.43 20.26 -23.70
C ARG A 334 -3.25 19.04 -24.15
N GLY A 335 -4.27 18.68 -23.37
CA GLY A 335 -5.11 17.51 -23.65
C GLY A 335 -4.44 16.17 -23.34
N VAL A 336 -3.30 16.16 -22.64
CA VAL A 336 -2.61 14.96 -22.13
C VAL A 336 -2.86 14.86 -20.62
N ARG A 337 -3.46 13.77 -20.18
CA ARG A 337 -3.73 13.50 -18.76
C ARG A 337 -2.57 12.75 -18.15
N VAL A 338 -2.12 13.15 -16.96
CA VAL A 338 -1.00 12.52 -16.24
C VAL A 338 -1.49 11.91 -14.95
N TYR A 339 -1.16 10.63 -14.75
CA TYR A 339 -1.49 9.84 -13.56
C TYR A 339 -0.22 9.25 -12.95
N ASP A 340 -0.28 8.84 -11.67
CA ASP A 340 0.81 8.19 -10.95
C ASP A 340 0.33 6.94 -10.23
N ASP A 341 1.12 5.86 -10.31
CA ASP A 341 0.84 4.60 -9.61
C ASP A 341 2.08 3.99 -8.95
N TYR A 342 1.90 3.46 -7.76
CA TYR A 342 2.96 2.82 -6.96
C TYR A 342 3.27 1.39 -7.40
N ALA A 343 2.69 0.88 -8.47
CA ALA A 343 2.86 -0.49 -8.94
C ALA A 343 4.35 -0.82 -9.17
N HIS A 344 4.82 -1.86 -8.51
CA HIS A 344 6.22 -2.31 -8.53
C HIS A 344 6.34 -3.85 -8.56
N HIS A 345 5.25 -4.53 -8.85
CA HIS A 345 5.15 -5.97 -9.10
C HIS A 345 4.37 -6.19 -10.40
N PRO A 346 4.65 -7.24 -11.21
CA PRO A 346 3.98 -7.44 -12.50
C PRO A 346 2.45 -7.47 -12.42
N THR A 347 1.87 -8.10 -11.42
CA THR A 347 0.41 -8.15 -11.24
C THR A 347 -0.16 -6.75 -10.96
N LYS A 348 0.49 -5.97 -10.10
CA LYS A 348 0.09 -4.58 -9.82
C LYS A 348 0.20 -3.70 -11.07
N LEU A 349 1.25 -3.91 -11.88
CA LEU A 349 1.46 -3.19 -13.13
C LEU A 349 0.37 -3.51 -14.16
N ARG A 350 0.00 -4.78 -14.32
CA ARG A 350 -1.14 -5.19 -15.18
C ARG A 350 -2.43 -4.52 -14.76
N ALA A 351 -2.74 -4.49 -13.47
CA ALA A 351 -3.95 -3.85 -12.95
C ALA A 351 -3.97 -2.33 -13.21
N ALA A 352 -2.85 -1.64 -12.98
CA ALA A 352 -2.72 -0.20 -13.24
C ALA A 352 -2.88 0.13 -14.73
N LEU A 353 -2.27 -0.66 -15.62
CA LEU A 353 -2.39 -0.47 -17.08
C LEU A 353 -3.80 -0.81 -17.59
N ALA A 354 -4.47 -1.81 -17.04
CA ALA A 354 -5.86 -2.10 -17.37
C ALA A 354 -6.78 -0.93 -16.98
N ALA A 355 -6.58 -0.35 -15.79
CA ALA A 355 -7.29 0.86 -15.39
C ALA A 355 -7.00 2.04 -16.34
N ALA A 356 -5.72 2.23 -16.72
CA ALA A 356 -5.31 3.26 -17.67
C ALA A 356 -6.02 3.12 -19.02
N ARG A 357 -6.18 1.91 -19.52
CA ARG A 357 -6.92 1.65 -20.77
C ARG A 357 -8.38 2.10 -20.70
N HIS A 358 -9.06 1.81 -19.60
CA HIS A 358 -10.44 2.25 -19.39
C HIS A 358 -10.53 3.78 -19.32
N VAL A 359 -9.63 4.42 -18.57
CA VAL A 359 -9.62 5.88 -18.43
C VAL A 359 -9.20 6.58 -19.72
N ALA A 360 -8.28 6.01 -20.49
CA ALA A 360 -7.87 6.55 -21.79
C ALA A 360 -9.02 6.61 -22.80
N ALA A 361 -10.06 5.77 -22.65
CA ALA A 361 -11.28 5.79 -23.47
C ALA A 361 -11.01 5.79 -24.99
N GLY A 362 -10.04 4.97 -25.44
CA GLY A 362 -9.60 4.89 -26.84
C GLY A 362 -8.39 5.77 -27.17
N GLY A 363 -7.95 6.65 -26.29
CA GLY A 363 -6.66 7.33 -26.38
C GLY A 363 -5.48 6.37 -26.15
N ARG A 364 -4.26 6.81 -26.48
CA ARG A 364 -3.06 6.02 -26.20
C ARG A 364 -2.69 6.07 -24.73
N VAL A 365 -2.10 4.99 -24.23
CA VAL A 365 -1.48 4.92 -22.91
C VAL A 365 0.04 4.97 -23.09
N VAL A 366 0.68 5.97 -22.49
CA VAL A 366 2.13 6.14 -22.42
C VAL A 366 2.58 5.74 -21.01
N ALA A 367 3.22 4.59 -20.86
CA ALA A 367 3.73 4.11 -19.59
C ALA A 367 5.16 4.62 -19.35
N VAL A 368 5.40 5.26 -18.20
CA VAL A 368 6.73 5.67 -17.73
C VAL A 368 7.06 4.83 -16.51
N PHE A 369 7.89 3.80 -16.70
CA PHE A 369 8.13 2.79 -15.67
C PHE A 369 9.53 2.90 -15.07
N GLN A 370 9.63 2.99 -13.73
CA GLN A 370 10.86 2.90 -12.99
C GLN A 370 10.91 1.58 -12.22
N PRO A 371 11.75 0.62 -12.63
CA PRO A 371 11.96 -0.61 -11.86
C PRO A 371 12.47 -0.29 -10.46
N HIS A 372 12.08 -1.08 -9.46
CA HIS A 372 12.44 -0.88 -8.06
C HIS A 372 13.15 -2.13 -7.52
N LEU A 373 14.35 -1.96 -6.96
CA LEU A 373 15.29 -2.98 -6.50
C LEU A 373 15.95 -3.75 -7.66
N TYR A 374 17.24 -3.98 -7.55
CA TYR A 374 18.00 -4.76 -8.54
C TYR A 374 17.59 -6.23 -8.53
N SER A 375 17.39 -6.82 -7.35
CA SER A 375 16.91 -8.20 -7.19
C SER A 375 15.58 -8.42 -7.91
N ARG A 376 14.58 -7.60 -7.64
CA ARG A 376 13.26 -7.69 -8.26
C ARG A 376 13.31 -7.44 -9.77
N THR A 377 14.15 -6.49 -10.22
CA THR A 377 14.31 -6.21 -11.65
C THR A 377 14.90 -7.41 -12.38
N HIS A 378 15.90 -8.07 -11.79
CA HIS A 378 16.50 -9.29 -12.33
C HIS A 378 15.47 -10.42 -12.45
N ASP A 379 14.74 -10.69 -11.36
CA ASP A 379 13.85 -11.85 -11.27
C ASP A 379 12.58 -11.71 -12.11
N PHE A 380 12.06 -10.49 -12.29
CA PHE A 380 10.79 -10.22 -12.97
C PHE A 380 10.91 -9.40 -14.25
N ALA A 381 12.11 -9.25 -14.85
CA ALA A 381 12.28 -8.43 -16.05
C ALA A 381 11.34 -8.84 -17.20
N ALA A 382 11.20 -10.15 -17.45
CA ALA A 382 10.31 -10.68 -18.49
C ALA A 382 8.82 -10.40 -18.18
N ASP A 383 8.40 -10.58 -16.93
CA ASP A 383 7.02 -10.35 -16.49
C ASP A 383 6.64 -8.88 -16.49
N PHE A 384 7.57 -7.98 -16.11
CA PHE A 384 7.40 -6.54 -16.26
C PHE A 384 7.26 -6.15 -17.73
N GLY A 385 8.15 -6.67 -18.60
CA GLY A 385 8.07 -6.44 -20.04
C GLY A 385 6.73 -6.87 -20.60
N ALA A 386 6.29 -8.09 -20.30
CA ALA A 386 4.99 -8.62 -20.72
C ALA A 386 3.82 -7.74 -20.25
N ALA A 387 3.85 -7.26 -19.00
CA ALA A 387 2.83 -6.38 -18.48
C ALA A 387 2.82 -5.01 -19.19
N LEU A 388 3.99 -4.43 -19.46
CA LEU A 388 4.14 -3.15 -20.17
C LEU A 388 3.65 -3.21 -21.61
N GLY A 389 3.60 -4.39 -22.21
CA GLY A 389 3.01 -4.61 -23.53
C GLY A 389 1.54 -4.21 -23.65
N ALA A 390 0.84 -3.96 -22.54
CA ALA A 390 -0.51 -3.42 -22.54
C ALA A 390 -0.57 -1.89 -22.83
N ALA A 391 0.54 -1.17 -22.80
CA ALA A 391 0.63 0.24 -23.19
C ALA A 391 0.81 0.39 -24.73
N ASP A 392 0.68 1.61 -25.25
CA ASP A 392 0.99 1.94 -26.66
C ASP A 392 2.42 2.42 -26.83
N LEU A 393 2.94 3.14 -25.81
CA LEU A 393 4.30 3.63 -25.73
C LEU A 393 4.85 3.36 -24.34
N VAL A 394 6.11 2.98 -24.26
CA VAL A 394 6.77 2.65 -23.00
C VAL A 394 8.10 3.41 -22.90
N VAL A 395 8.27 4.13 -21.81
CA VAL A 395 9.55 4.71 -21.40
C VAL A 395 10.00 3.99 -20.14
N VAL A 396 11.08 3.22 -20.22
CA VAL A 396 11.67 2.52 -19.07
C VAL A 396 12.84 3.32 -18.55
N MET A 397 12.81 3.65 -17.27
CA MET A 397 13.89 4.33 -16.55
C MET A 397 14.92 3.33 -16.03
N ASP A 398 15.99 3.83 -15.42
CA ASP A 398 16.91 2.94 -14.70
C ASP A 398 16.37 2.55 -13.32
N VAL A 399 16.98 1.52 -12.73
CA VAL A 399 16.55 0.91 -11.48
C VAL A 399 16.67 1.88 -10.31
N PHE A 400 15.60 2.06 -9.56
CA PHE A 400 15.65 2.71 -8.25
C PHE A 400 16.18 1.72 -7.22
N ALA A 401 17.41 1.94 -6.77
CA ALA A 401 18.16 0.99 -5.93
C ALA A 401 17.54 0.80 -4.52
N ALA A 402 16.86 1.83 -3.99
CA ALA A 402 16.38 1.88 -2.61
C ALA A 402 17.47 1.50 -1.59
N ARG A 403 17.45 0.27 -1.09
CA ARG A 403 18.39 -0.25 -0.08
C ARG A 403 19.46 -1.18 -0.64
N GLU A 404 19.39 -1.53 -1.92
CA GLU A 404 20.32 -2.47 -2.55
C GLU A 404 21.51 -1.76 -3.19
N ASP A 405 22.64 -2.45 -3.22
CA ASP A 405 23.80 -2.02 -3.99
C ASP A 405 23.62 -2.39 -5.47
N PRO A 406 24.21 -1.61 -6.40
CA PRO A 406 24.14 -1.92 -7.82
C PRO A 406 24.64 -3.31 -8.17
N VAL A 407 23.86 -4.05 -8.97
CA VAL A 407 24.22 -5.38 -9.47
C VAL A 407 24.70 -5.27 -10.92
N PRO A 408 25.94 -5.69 -11.25
CA PRO A 408 26.45 -5.63 -12.61
C PRO A 408 25.54 -6.31 -13.61
N GLY A 409 25.18 -5.61 -14.70
CA GLY A 409 24.31 -6.11 -15.76
C GLY A 409 22.81 -5.99 -15.48
N VAL A 410 22.40 -5.59 -14.29
CA VAL A 410 20.99 -5.35 -13.95
C VAL A 410 20.68 -3.87 -14.07
N THR A 411 19.94 -3.50 -15.10
CA THR A 411 19.49 -2.14 -15.39
C THR A 411 18.04 -2.17 -15.89
N GLY A 412 17.39 -1.01 -16.01
CA GLY A 412 16.07 -0.93 -16.63
C GLY A 412 16.02 -1.41 -18.08
N MET A 413 17.18 -1.49 -18.76
CA MET A 413 17.30 -2.05 -20.12
C MET A 413 16.81 -3.51 -20.19
N LEU A 414 16.99 -4.30 -19.13
CA LEU A 414 16.48 -5.69 -19.10
C LEU A 414 14.96 -5.72 -19.29
N VAL A 415 14.26 -4.81 -18.64
CA VAL A 415 12.80 -4.69 -18.78
C VAL A 415 12.44 -4.14 -20.16
N ALA A 416 13.13 -3.10 -20.64
CA ALA A 416 12.86 -2.49 -21.95
C ALA A 416 12.99 -3.50 -23.09
N GLN A 417 13.99 -4.38 -23.04
CA GLN A 417 14.20 -5.44 -24.03
C GLN A 417 13.13 -6.54 -23.98
N ALA A 418 12.47 -6.71 -22.87
CA ALA A 418 11.43 -7.72 -22.68
C ALA A 418 10.03 -7.22 -23.07
N VAL A 419 9.84 -5.94 -23.37
CA VAL A 419 8.54 -5.38 -23.77
C VAL A 419 8.16 -5.87 -25.16
N PRO A 420 7.00 -6.56 -25.35
CA PRO A 420 6.58 -7.13 -26.64
C PRO A 420 5.91 -6.08 -27.55
N LEU A 421 6.56 -4.94 -27.75
CA LEU A 421 6.13 -3.86 -28.63
C LEU A 421 7.19 -3.59 -29.70
N PRO A 422 6.84 -2.91 -30.83
CA PRO A 422 7.81 -2.47 -31.81
C PRO A 422 8.89 -1.58 -31.18
N PRO A 423 10.17 -1.67 -31.62
CA PRO A 423 11.27 -0.93 -31.03
C PRO A 423 11.05 0.59 -30.95
N GLU A 424 10.33 1.17 -31.90
CA GLU A 424 9.95 2.59 -31.91
C GLU A 424 8.95 2.99 -30.83
N SER A 425 8.25 2.00 -30.25
CA SER A 425 7.29 2.18 -29.15
C SER A 425 7.93 2.00 -27.77
N VAL A 426 9.19 1.56 -27.70
CA VAL A 426 9.88 1.32 -26.43
C VAL A 426 11.15 2.15 -26.35
N ARG A 427 11.27 2.93 -25.30
CA ARG A 427 12.46 3.74 -25.05
C ARG A 427 13.05 3.44 -23.67
N TYR A 428 14.34 3.15 -23.61
CA TYR A 428 15.10 3.17 -22.37
C TYR A 428 15.69 4.56 -22.17
N GLU A 429 15.33 5.22 -21.07
CA GLU A 429 15.84 6.53 -20.69
C GLU A 429 16.34 6.50 -19.24
N PRO A 430 17.64 6.25 -19.02
CA PRO A 430 18.20 6.15 -17.67
C PRO A 430 18.33 7.50 -16.97
N SER A 431 18.35 8.60 -17.72
CA SER A 431 18.50 9.94 -17.15
C SER A 431 17.15 10.45 -16.65
N TRP A 432 17.01 10.51 -15.33
CA TRP A 432 15.81 11.00 -14.66
C TRP A 432 15.37 12.39 -15.18
N SER A 433 16.31 13.32 -15.33
CA SER A 433 16.03 14.68 -15.80
C SER A 433 15.64 14.79 -17.27
N SER A 434 15.91 13.76 -18.08
CA SER A 434 15.56 13.74 -19.50
C SER A 434 14.15 13.23 -19.76
N VAL A 435 13.59 12.45 -18.83
CA VAL A 435 12.27 11.80 -18.98
C VAL A 435 11.15 12.78 -19.29
N PRO A 436 10.99 13.93 -18.60
CA PRO A 436 9.92 14.87 -18.90
C PRO A 436 9.91 15.36 -20.35
N ALA A 437 11.09 15.72 -20.88
CA ALA A 437 11.22 16.17 -22.27
C ALA A 437 10.96 15.03 -23.28
N VAL A 438 11.42 13.81 -22.97
CA VAL A 438 11.17 12.62 -23.80
C VAL A 438 9.67 12.34 -23.87
N VAL A 439 8.97 12.35 -22.75
CA VAL A 439 7.52 12.09 -22.67
C VAL A 439 6.76 13.20 -23.41
N ALA A 440 7.12 14.47 -23.23
CA ALA A 440 6.50 15.59 -23.92
C ALA A 440 6.67 15.51 -25.44
N GLY A 441 7.81 14.99 -25.91
CA GLY A 441 8.06 14.76 -27.35
C GLY A 441 7.29 13.57 -27.96
N LEU A 442 6.84 12.62 -27.14
CA LEU A 442 6.09 11.43 -27.57
C LEU A 442 4.58 11.59 -27.46
N ALA A 443 4.14 12.33 -26.43
CA ALA A 443 2.72 12.47 -26.09
C ALA A 443 1.97 13.36 -27.09
N ARG A 444 0.69 13.07 -27.27
CA ARG A 444 -0.24 13.81 -28.15
C ARG A 444 -1.54 14.12 -27.38
N PRO A 445 -2.28 15.15 -27.78
CA PRO A 445 -3.61 15.40 -27.23
C PRO A 445 -4.49 14.14 -27.25
N GLY A 446 -5.15 13.82 -26.16
CA GLY A 446 -5.94 12.62 -25.94
C GLY A 446 -5.18 11.45 -25.29
N ASP A 447 -3.87 11.52 -25.15
CA ASP A 447 -3.09 10.50 -24.46
C ASP A 447 -3.30 10.53 -22.94
N LEU A 448 -3.06 9.36 -22.34
CA LEU A 448 -2.89 9.19 -20.90
C LEU A 448 -1.45 8.78 -20.62
N VAL A 449 -0.73 9.59 -19.87
CA VAL A 449 0.60 9.26 -19.34
C VAL A 449 0.45 8.71 -17.95
N LEU A 450 1.04 7.54 -17.68
CA LEU A 450 1.04 6.91 -16.36
C LEU A 450 2.49 6.74 -15.88
N THR A 451 2.89 7.48 -14.82
CA THR A 451 4.15 7.24 -14.11
C THR A 451 3.96 6.06 -13.15
N ILE A 452 4.89 5.09 -13.17
CA ILE A 452 4.71 3.81 -12.48
C ILE A 452 5.99 3.41 -11.76
N GLY A 453 5.89 3.14 -10.46
CA GLY A 453 7.01 2.62 -9.68
C GLY A 453 6.95 3.03 -8.20
N ALA A 454 7.68 2.30 -7.35
CA ALA A 454 7.76 2.59 -5.91
C ALA A 454 8.81 3.65 -5.55
N GLY A 455 9.67 4.03 -6.51
CA GLY A 455 10.74 5.01 -6.34
C GLY A 455 10.27 6.45 -6.47
N ASP A 456 11.20 7.30 -6.93
CA ASP A 456 11.01 8.74 -7.09
C ASP A 456 10.31 9.15 -8.40
N VAL A 457 9.96 8.21 -9.25
CA VAL A 457 9.22 8.43 -10.51
C VAL A 457 7.95 9.27 -10.32
N THR A 458 7.32 9.21 -9.15
CA THR A 458 6.16 10.03 -8.78
C THR A 458 6.44 11.55 -8.86
N MET A 459 7.70 11.95 -8.71
CA MET A 459 8.13 13.35 -8.81
C MET A 459 8.08 13.86 -10.25
N LEU A 460 8.10 12.96 -11.23
CA LEU A 460 8.07 13.31 -12.66
C LEU A 460 6.69 13.80 -13.11
N GLY A 461 5.59 13.47 -12.43
CA GLY A 461 4.26 13.89 -12.83
C GLY A 461 4.14 15.40 -13.07
N PRO A 462 4.45 16.25 -12.08
CA PRO A 462 4.47 17.72 -12.25
C PRO A 462 5.46 18.20 -13.30
N GLU A 463 6.63 17.56 -13.43
CA GLU A 463 7.66 17.96 -14.41
C GLU A 463 7.24 17.62 -15.84
N ILE A 464 6.55 16.47 -16.04
CA ILE A 464 5.97 16.09 -17.33
C ILE A 464 4.88 17.11 -17.72
N LEU A 465 4.01 17.51 -16.79
CA LEU A 465 2.98 18.53 -17.04
C LEU A 465 3.65 19.87 -17.47
N ALA A 466 4.67 20.32 -16.77
CA ALA A 466 5.40 21.52 -17.12
C ALA A 466 6.11 21.41 -18.49
N ALA A 467 6.71 20.25 -18.80
CA ALA A 467 7.33 20.01 -20.09
C ALA A 467 6.32 19.97 -21.25
N LEU A 468 5.12 19.42 -21.03
CA LEU A 468 4.03 19.44 -21.99
C LEU A 468 3.56 20.88 -22.27
N GLU A 469 3.44 21.72 -21.25
CA GLU A 469 3.07 23.13 -21.40
C GLU A 469 4.11 23.92 -22.20
N ALA A 470 5.40 23.65 -21.97
CA ALA A 470 6.52 24.32 -22.62
C ALA A 470 6.79 23.83 -24.06
N ALA A 471 6.27 22.67 -24.47
CA ALA A 471 6.51 22.13 -25.79
C ALA A 471 5.91 23.05 -26.89
N PRO A 472 6.58 23.22 -28.05
CA PRO A 472 5.98 23.95 -29.16
C PRO A 472 4.68 23.29 -29.64
N ALA A 473 3.77 24.12 -30.19
CA ALA A 473 2.46 23.66 -30.68
C ALA A 473 2.56 22.77 -31.92
#